data_c8a6a51411aa14f9ba25a4caea119c38
#
_entry.id   c8a6a51411aa14f9ba25a4caea119c38
#
_cell.length_a   1.000
_cell.length_b   1.000
_cell.length_c   1.000
_cell.angle_alpha   90.00
_cell.angle_beta   90.00
_cell.angle_gamma   90.00
#
_symmetry.space_group_name_H-M   'P 1'
#
loop_
_entity.id
_entity.type
_entity.pdbx_description
1 polymer ?
#
loop_
_entity_poly.entity_id
_entity_poly.type
_entity_poly.pdbx_seq_one_letter_code
_entity_poly.pdbx_strand_id
1 'polypeptide(L)'
;MNDKKGGFKNLYKNLITPVLKKDSGIDAEYLTNLSLSLLSFSSRKYNWPIVSSILKNLNEEFSVVDKRLTQNICGINFCNPIGLAAGFDKNGNAANIWKDFGFGFAELGTVTKFAQNGNPKPRLFRLAEEEAALNRMGFNNNGAENLVKNFVEQGIEFKKNRENICLGIN
;
A
#
# COMPACT_ATOMS: atom_id res chain seq x y z
N MET A 1 -12.46 27.33 8.30
CA MET A 1 -12.24 26.03 7.63
C MET A 1 -10.76 25.96 7.28
N ASN A 2 -10.02 25.01 7.88
CA ASN A 2 -8.55 25.03 7.88
C ASN A 2 -7.96 24.65 6.51
N ASP A 3 -7.25 25.57 5.89
CA ASP A 3 -6.49 25.42 4.62
C ASP A 3 -5.25 24.49 4.71
N LYS A 4 -5.14 23.69 5.75
CA LYS A 4 -4.02 22.74 5.92
C LYS A 4 -4.27 21.37 5.24
N LYS A 5 -5.48 21.10 4.74
CA LYS A 5 -5.79 19.88 4.00
C LYS A 5 -5.40 20.06 2.55
N GLY A 6 -4.28 19.52 2.13
CA GLY A 6 -3.87 19.51 0.73
C GLY A 6 -2.37 19.50 0.47
N GLY A 7 -1.54 19.47 1.49
CA GLY A 7 -0.09 19.52 1.32
C GLY A 7 0.45 18.34 0.51
N PHE A 8 0.07 17.12 0.86
CA PHE A 8 0.49 15.92 0.13
C PHE A 8 -0.19 15.81 -1.23
N LYS A 9 -1.47 16.16 -1.33
CA LYS A 9 -2.20 16.17 -2.62
C LYS A 9 -1.56 17.12 -3.61
N ASN A 10 -1.14 18.32 -3.16
CA ASN A 10 -0.46 19.29 -3.99
C ASN A 10 0.95 18.81 -4.37
N LEU A 11 1.71 18.22 -3.44
CA LEU A 11 3.00 17.60 -3.70
C LEU A 11 2.88 16.48 -4.74
N TYR A 12 1.91 15.58 -4.56
CA TYR A 12 1.64 14.50 -5.50
C TYR A 12 1.28 15.03 -6.89
N LYS A 13 0.33 15.99 -6.97
CA LYS A 13 -0.12 16.56 -8.24
C LYS A 13 0.98 17.32 -8.98
N ASN A 14 1.82 18.06 -8.25
CA ASN A 14 2.77 18.98 -8.87
C ASN A 14 4.16 18.35 -9.10
N LEU A 15 4.57 17.37 -8.31
CA LEU A 15 5.88 16.73 -8.41
C LEU A 15 5.81 15.29 -8.93
N ILE A 16 4.90 14.49 -8.40
CA ILE A 16 4.86 13.06 -8.71
C ILE A 16 4.11 12.80 -10.01
N THR A 17 2.92 13.38 -10.18
CA THR A 17 2.09 13.16 -11.36
C THR A 17 2.79 13.53 -12.68
N PRO A 18 3.52 14.65 -12.81
CA PRO A 18 4.22 14.96 -14.05
C PRO A 18 5.31 13.93 -14.40
N VAL A 19 6.01 13.39 -13.39
CA VAL A 19 7.02 12.34 -13.59
C VAL A 19 6.38 11.02 -14.02
N LEU A 20 5.21 10.72 -13.46
CA LEU A 20 4.45 9.51 -13.79
C LEU A 20 3.76 9.59 -15.16
N LYS A 21 3.28 10.77 -15.55
CA LYS A 21 2.59 11.01 -16.85
C LYS A 21 3.56 11.19 -18.01
N LYS A 22 4.77 11.68 -17.76
CA LYS A 22 5.80 11.80 -18.79
C LYS A 22 6.34 10.42 -19.11
N ASP A 23 6.49 10.11 -20.37
CA ASP A 23 7.24 8.92 -20.81
C ASP A 23 8.73 9.16 -20.49
N SER A 24 9.06 8.94 -19.22
CA SER A 24 10.38 9.23 -18.67
C SER A 24 11.41 8.15 -19.02
N GLY A 25 10.99 7.12 -19.76
CA GLY A 25 11.82 5.94 -20.03
C GLY A 25 12.12 5.11 -18.76
N ILE A 26 11.59 5.51 -17.58
CA ILE A 26 11.81 4.78 -16.34
C ILE A 26 10.82 3.62 -16.25
N ASP A 27 11.34 2.43 -16.03
CA ASP A 27 10.54 1.21 -15.84
C ASP A 27 9.50 1.38 -14.72
N ALA A 28 8.24 1.10 -15.03
CA ALA A 28 7.12 1.30 -14.11
C ALA A 28 7.21 0.38 -12.88
N GLU A 29 7.73 -0.85 -13.05
CA GLU A 29 7.95 -1.79 -11.96
C GLU A 29 9.06 -1.31 -11.03
N TYR A 30 10.12 -0.70 -11.58
CA TYR A 30 11.20 -0.11 -10.78
C TYR A 30 10.67 0.98 -9.84
N LEU A 31 9.84 1.91 -10.36
CA LEU A 31 9.26 2.98 -9.52
C LEU A 31 8.31 2.43 -8.46
N THR A 32 7.52 1.41 -8.78
CA THR A 32 6.66 0.74 -7.81
C THR A 32 7.49 0.10 -6.70
N ASN A 33 8.55 -0.61 -7.04
CA ASN A 33 9.43 -1.25 -6.07
C ASN A 33 10.19 -0.24 -5.21
N LEU A 34 10.62 0.89 -5.77
CA LEU A 34 11.23 1.99 -5.02
C LEU A 34 10.24 2.57 -4.00
N SER A 35 9.01 2.84 -4.43
CA SER A 35 7.95 3.33 -3.54
C SER A 35 7.66 2.35 -2.40
N LEU A 36 7.52 1.06 -2.72
CA LEU A 36 7.33 0.01 -1.71
C LEU A 36 8.52 -0.12 -0.76
N SER A 37 9.75 0.09 -1.23
CA SER A 37 10.93 0.08 -0.37
C SER A 37 10.91 1.21 0.66
N LEU A 38 10.51 2.42 0.25
CA LEU A 38 10.34 3.56 1.16
C LEU A 38 9.22 3.32 2.17
N LEU A 39 8.08 2.79 1.71
CA LEU A 39 6.95 2.43 2.58
C LEU A 39 7.33 1.31 3.55
N SER A 40 8.07 0.32 3.10
CA SER A 40 8.62 -0.77 3.93
C SER A 40 9.54 -0.25 5.03
N PHE A 41 10.43 0.69 4.71
CA PHE A 41 11.27 1.35 5.71
C PHE A 41 10.40 2.08 6.74
N SER A 42 9.41 2.87 6.30
CA SER A 42 8.50 3.59 7.19
C SER A 42 7.70 2.63 8.07
N SER A 43 7.26 1.52 7.53
CA SER A 43 6.54 0.47 8.24
C SER A 43 7.36 -0.15 9.37
N ARG A 44 8.62 -0.53 9.12
CA ARG A 44 9.54 -1.07 10.14
C ARG A 44 9.97 -0.04 11.17
N LYS A 45 9.93 1.24 10.83
CA LYS A 45 10.31 2.37 11.69
C LYS A 45 9.10 3.17 12.18
N TYR A 46 7.95 2.52 12.23
CA TYR A 46 6.65 3.14 12.58
C TYR A 46 6.71 3.98 13.86
N ASN A 47 7.44 3.52 14.89
CA ASN A 47 7.57 4.18 16.18
C ASN A 47 8.65 5.28 16.22
N TRP A 48 9.39 5.52 15.14
CA TRP A 48 10.34 6.64 15.12
C TRP A 48 9.58 7.98 15.06
N PRO A 49 9.97 8.98 15.89
CA PRO A 49 9.21 10.24 16.01
C PRO A 49 8.94 10.93 14.67
N ILE A 50 9.92 10.97 13.78
CA ILE A 50 9.78 11.59 12.46
C ILE A 50 8.81 10.78 11.59
N VAL A 51 8.98 9.47 11.55
CA VAL A 51 8.11 8.57 10.74
C VAL A 51 6.68 8.61 11.25
N SER A 52 6.47 8.50 12.56
CA SER A 52 5.13 8.53 13.16
C SER A 52 4.44 9.89 12.95
N SER A 53 5.18 11.00 12.98
CA SER A 53 4.64 12.32 12.66
C SER A 53 4.18 12.42 11.21
N ILE A 54 4.98 11.91 10.27
CA ILE A 54 4.61 11.89 8.84
C ILE A 54 3.37 11.03 8.62
N LEU A 55 3.34 9.82 9.17
CA LEU A 55 2.20 8.89 9.03
C LEU A 55 0.93 9.47 9.67
N LYS A 56 1.05 10.13 10.82
CA LYS A 56 -0.07 10.83 11.45
C LYS A 56 -0.64 11.93 10.54
N ASN A 57 0.22 12.74 9.94
CA ASN A 57 -0.23 13.79 9.02
C ASN A 57 -0.91 13.20 7.77
N LEU A 58 -0.39 12.08 7.24
CA LEU A 58 -1.03 11.36 6.14
C LEU A 58 -2.42 10.83 6.56
N ASN A 59 -2.52 10.25 7.74
CA ASN A 59 -3.79 9.78 8.26
C ASN A 59 -4.80 10.92 8.41
N GLU A 60 -4.41 12.05 8.97
CA GLU A 60 -5.29 13.23 9.09
C GLU A 60 -5.74 13.79 7.73
N GLU A 61 -4.91 13.68 6.68
CA GLU A 61 -5.23 14.14 5.33
C GLU A 61 -6.15 13.19 4.57
N PHE A 62 -5.89 11.87 4.67
CA PHE A 62 -6.55 10.85 3.84
C PHE A 62 -7.70 10.12 4.53
N SER A 63 -7.70 10.02 5.87
CA SER A 63 -8.74 9.27 6.55
C SER A 63 -10.08 10.04 6.58
N VAL A 64 -11.13 9.32 6.23
CA VAL A 64 -12.51 9.80 6.36
C VAL A 64 -13.19 8.97 7.44
N VAL A 65 -13.49 9.61 8.58
CA VAL A 65 -14.20 8.98 9.71
C VAL A 65 -15.68 9.35 9.64
N ASP A 66 -16.49 8.41 9.20
CA ASP A 66 -17.95 8.55 9.14
C ASP A 66 -18.59 7.19 9.48
N LYS A 67 -19.44 7.16 10.51
CA LYS A 67 -20.13 5.94 10.92
C LYS A 67 -21.00 5.30 9.83
N ARG A 68 -21.45 6.06 8.86
CA ARG A 68 -22.23 5.58 7.71
C ARG A 68 -21.40 4.72 6.76
N LEU A 69 -20.07 4.87 6.79
CA LEU A 69 -19.13 4.10 5.95
C LEU A 69 -18.71 2.78 6.63
N THR A 70 -18.94 2.65 7.94
CA THR A 70 -18.58 1.44 8.68
C THR A 70 -19.50 0.29 8.32
N GLN A 71 -18.91 -0.88 8.04
CA GLN A 71 -19.64 -2.10 7.70
C GLN A 71 -19.13 -3.27 8.55
N ASN A 72 -20.06 -4.16 8.93
CA ASN A 72 -19.73 -5.45 9.51
C ASN A 72 -20.08 -6.54 8.51
N ILE A 73 -19.08 -7.25 8.01
CA ILE A 73 -19.24 -8.32 7.03
C ILE A 73 -18.59 -9.57 7.61
N CYS A 74 -19.36 -10.65 7.75
CA CYS A 74 -18.90 -11.92 8.32
C CYS A 74 -18.21 -11.78 9.69
N GLY A 75 -18.69 -10.86 10.54
CA GLY A 75 -18.11 -10.59 11.86
C GLY A 75 -16.84 -9.75 11.86
N ILE A 76 -16.41 -9.26 10.71
CA ILE A 76 -15.26 -8.36 10.56
C ILE A 76 -15.76 -6.93 10.37
N ASN A 77 -15.24 -6.00 11.17
CA ASN A 77 -15.56 -4.58 11.07
C ASN A 77 -14.61 -3.88 10.11
N PHE A 78 -15.18 -3.25 9.08
CA PHE A 78 -14.49 -2.38 8.14
C PHE A 78 -14.83 -0.93 8.46
N CYS A 79 -13.85 -0.09 8.75
CA CYS A 79 -14.08 1.31 9.12
C CYS A 79 -14.54 2.17 7.93
N ASN A 80 -14.19 1.77 6.71
CA ASN A 80 -14.70 2.33 5.45
C ASN A 80 -14.58 1.27 4.33
N PRO A 81 -15.31 1.45 3.21
CA PRO A 81 -15.37 0.46 2.12
C PRO A 81 -14.22 0.54 1.12
N ILE A 82 -13.24 1.43 1.32
CA ILE A 82 -12.11 1.60 0.40
C ILE A 82 -10.93 0.79 0.91
N GLY A 83 -10.43 -0.13 0.11
CA GLY A 83 -9.29 -0.98 0.45
C GLY A 83 -8.19 -0.92 -0.59
N LEU A 84 -6.97 -1.26 -0.15
CA LEU A 84 -5.87 -1.53 -1.06
C LEU A 84 -6.11 -2.90 -1.70
N ALA A 85 -6.14 -2.96 -3.03
CA ALA A 85 -6.31 -4.22 -3.76
C ALA A 85 -5.00 -5.03 -3.78
N ALA A 86 -5.14 -6.35 -3.88
CA ALA A 86 -4.03 -7.27 -4.13
C ALA A 86 -3.25 -6.87 -5.38
N GLY A 87 -1.95 -7.17 -5.39
CA GLY A 87 -1.05 -6.90 -6.51
C GLY A 87 -0.11 -5.72 -6.29
N PHE A 88 -0.41 -4.79 -5.37
CA PHE A 88 0.49 -3.68 -5.04
C PHE A 88 1.52 -4.11 -3.97
N ASP A 89 1.10 -4.47 -2.78
CA ASP A 89 1.97 -4.97 -1.71
C ASP A 89 1.92 -6.50 -1.60
N LYS A 90 2.51 -7.15 -2.59
CA LYS A 90 2.43 -8.61 -2.74
C LYS A 90 3.05 -9.39 -1.59
N ASN A 91 4.08 -8.84 -0.98
CA ASN A 91 4.86 -9.51 0.05
C ASN A 91 4.58 -8.98 1.48
N GLY A 92 3.58 -8.09 1.63
CA GLY A 92 3.27 -7.49 2.92
C GLY A 92 4.39 -6.61 3.47
N ASN A 93 5.11 -5.92 2.60
CA ASN A 93 6.27 -5.11 2.97
C ASN A 93 5.91 -3.89 3.82
N ALA A 94 4.67 -3.41 3.70
CA ALA A 94 4.18 -2.19 4.35
C ALA A 94 2.80 -2.39 4.99
N ALA A 95 2.52 -3.60 5.47
CA ALA A 95 1.18 -4.02 5.87
C ALA A 95 0.55 -3.19 6.99
N ASN A 96 1.34 -2.66 7.94
CA ASN A 96 0.83 -1.92 9.08
C ASN A 96 0.54 -0.44 8.81
N ILE A 97 1.00 0.13 7.68
CA ILE A 97 0.83 1.57 7.41
C ILE A 97 -0.30 1.91 6.44
N TRP A 98 -0.96 0.93 5.83
CA TRP A 98 -2.03 1.20 4.87
C TRP A 98 -3.22 1.96 5.47
N LYS A 99 -3.47 1.77 6.78
CA LYS A 99 -4.46 2.57 7.53
C LYS A 99 -4.14 4.06 7.52
N ASP A 100 -2.85 4.41 7.55
CA ASP A 100 -2.41 5.81 7.59
C ASP A 100 -2.58 6.49 6.22
N PHE A 101 -2.82 5.70 5.16
CA PHE A 101 -3.26 6.18 3.85
C PHE A 101 -4.79 6.21 3.69
N GLY A 102 -5.55 6.04 4.79
CA GLY A 102 -7.01 6.13 4.80
C GLY A 102 -7.74 4.87 4.32
N PHE A 103 -7.02 3.76 4.03
CA PHE A 103 -7.68 2.51 3.66
C PHE A 103 -8.38 1.87 4.86
N GLY A 104 -9.59 1.37 4.64
CA GLY A 104 -10.35 0.60 5.63
C GLY A 104 -9.87 -0.84 5.76
N PHE A 105 -9.25 -1.37 4.73
CA PHE A 105 -8.63 -2.70 4.69
C PHE A 105 -7.52 -2.74 3.64
N ALA A 106 -6.70 -3.79 3.68
CA ALA A 106 -5.73 -4.04 2.62
C ALA A 106 -5.70 -5.54 2.28
N GLU A 107 -5.71 -5.86 0.99
CA GLU A 107 -5.52 -7.20 0.47
C GLU A 107 -4.09 -7.33 -0.05
N LEU A 108 -3.31 -8.19 0.60
CA LEU A 108 -1.90 -8.43 0.29
C LEU A 108 -1.76 -9.68 -0.57
N GLY A 109 -0.73 -9.72 -1.39
CA GLY A 109 -0.53 -10.86 -2.31
C GLY A 109 -0.73 -10.44 -3.78
N THR A 110 -0.91 -11.38 -4.70
CA THR A 110 -1.05 -12.83 -4.47
C THR A 110 0.26 -13.41 -3.96
N VAL A 111 0.17 -14.23 -2.94
CA VAL A 111 1.28 -14.98 -2.37
C VAL A 111 1.11 -16.48 -2.66
N THR A 112 2.20 -17.13 -3.04
CA THR A 112 2.25 -18.59 -3.24
C THR A 112 3.09 -19.24 -2.15
N LYS A 113 2.96 -20.55 -1.97
CA LYS A 113 3.75 -21.29 -0.97
C LYS A 113 5.24 -21.03 -1.16
N PHE A 114 5.72 -21.16 -2.38
CA PHE A 114 7.10 -20.90 -2.77
C PHE A 114 7.20 -19.59 -3.54
N ALA A 115 8.38 -18.94 -3.49
CA ALA A 115 8.67 -17.77 -4.27
C ALA A 115 8.52 -18.02 -5.79
N GLN A 116 7.99 -17.03 -6.50
CA GLN A 116 7.89 -17.04 -7.96
C GLN A 116 8.51 -15.78 -8.54
N ASN A 117 9.37 -15.91 -9.54
CA ASN A 117 9.97 -14.78 -10.24
C ASN A 117 8.96 -14.04 -11.13
N GLY A 118 7.90 -14.73 -11.55
CA GLY A 118 6.96 -14.22 -12.54
C GLY A 118 7.53 -14.22 -13.96
N ASN A 119 6.88 -13.49 -14.86
CA ASN A 119 7.29 -13.39 -16.26
C ASN A 119 8.56 -12.56 -16.42
N PRO A 120 9.34 -12.75 -17.53
CA PRO A 120 10.45 -11.89 -17.88
C PRO A 120 10.06 -10.43 -18.02
N LYS A 121 10.96 -9.52 -17.63
CA LYS A 121 10.81 -8.08 -17.82
C LYS A 121 11.11 -7.66 -19.27
N PRO A 122 10.51 -6.56 -19.78
CA PRO A 122 9.52 -5.69 -19.13
C PRO A 122 8.14 -6.36 -19.04
N ARG A 123 7.41 -6.11 -17.96
CA ARG A 123 6.13 -6.78 -17.66
C ARG A 123 5.07 -5.88 -17.02
N LEU A 124 5.37 -4.59 -16.86
CA LEU A 124 4.45 -3.55 -16.41
C LEU A 124 4.63 -2.32 -17.30
N PHE A 125 3.56 -1.88 -17.93
CA PHE A 125 3.56 -0.80 -18.91
C PHE A 125 2.53 0.26 -18.51
N ARG A 126 2.92 1.53 -18.59
CA ARG A 126 2.00 2.64 -18.41
C ARG A 126 1.49 3.08 -19.77
N LEU A 127 0.20 3.27 -19.86
CA LEU A 127 -0.49 3.83 -21.00
C LEU A 127 -0.98 5.22 -20.56
N ALA A 128 -0.09 6.22 -20.67
CA ALA A 128 -0.31 7.52 -20.04
C ALA A 128 -1.45 8.30 -20.68
N GLU A 129 -1.65 8.18 -21.99
CA GLU A 129 -2.71 8.83 -22.74
C GLU A 129 -4.08 8.22 -22.41
N GLU A 130 -4.14 6.91 -22.21
CA GLU A 130 -5.34 6.17 -21.85
C GLU A 130 -5.60 6.14 -20.33
N GLU A 131 -4.74 6.77 -19.53
CA GLU A 131 -4.77 6.73 -18.07
C GLU A 131 -4.86 5.28 -17.51
N ALA A 132 -4.17 4.35 -18.18
CA ALA A 132 -4.24 2.92 -17.91
C ALA A 132 -2.86 2.30 -17.64
N ALA A 133 -2.86 1.06 -17.16
CA ALA A 133 -1.67 0.24 -17.04
C ALA A 133 -1.95 -1.17 -17.57
N LEU A 134 -1.00 -1.69 -18.35
CA LEU A 134 -1.01 -3.06 -18.83
C LEU A 134 0.08 -3.84 -18.10
N ASN A 135 -0.24 -5.06 -17.63
CA ASN A 135 0.77 -5.90 -17.02
C ASN A 135 0.65 -7.37 -17.43
N ARG A 136 1.77 -8.06 -17.29
CA ARG A 136 1.91 -9.52 -17.41
C ARG A 136 2.84 -10.03 -16.31
N MET A 137 2.57 -9.68 -15.05
CA MET A 137 3.47 -9.90 -13.92
C MET A 137 3.78 -11.39 -13.66
N GLY A 138 2.81 -12.29 -13.88
CA GLY A 138 3.01 -13.73 -13.69
C GLY A 138 3.13 -14.15 -12.23
N PHE A 139 2.36 -13.50 -11.33
CA PHE A 139 2.27 -13.81 -9.90
C PHE A 139 3.62 -13.76 -9.15
N ASN A 140 4.53 -12.86 -9.55
CA ASN A 140 5.81 -12.69 -8.87
C ASN A 140 5.59 -12.32 -7.40
N ASN A 141 6.18 -13.10 -6.51
CA ASN A 141 6.16 -12.89 -5.06
C ASN A 141 7.30 -13.69 -4.38
N ASN A 142 7.58 -13.40 -3.12
CA ASN A 142 8.69 -13.98 -2.38
C ASN A 142 8.29 -15.22 -1.56
N GLY A 143 7.05 -15.71 -1.71
CA GLY A 143 6.54 -16.87 -0.99
C GLY A 143 5.96 -16.56 0.39
N ALA A 144 5.20 -17.52 0.92
CA ALA A 144 4.46 -17.36 2.17
C ALA A 144 5.37 -17.14 3.39
N GLU A 145 6.52 -17.80 3.45
CA GLU A 145 7.48 -17.62 4.56
C GLU A 145 8.02 -16.19 4.61
N ASN A 146 8.29 -15.58 3.45
CA ASN A 146 8.74 -14.19 3.38
C ASN A 146 7.63 -13.22 3.83
N LEU A 147 6.37 -13.46 3.47
CA LEU A 147 5.24 -12.67 3.94
C LEU A 147 5.16 -12.69 5.47
N VAL A 148 5.24 -13.87 6.08
CA VAL A 148 5.21 -14.03 7.54
C VAL A 148 6.40 -13.31 8.20
N LYS A 149 7.60 -13.44 7.65
CA LYS A 149 8.77 -12.71 8.12
C LYS A 149 8.56 -11.21 8.11
N ASN A 150 8.02 -10.66 7.01
CA ASN A 150 7.72 -9.24 6.90
C ASN A 150 6.69 -8.78 7.95
N PHE A 151 5.70 -9.59 8.28
CA PHE A 151 4.72 -9.29 9.33
C PHE A 151 5.37 -9.24 10.72
N VAL A 152 6.22 -10.22 11.04
CA VAL A 152 6.96 -10.26 12.30
C VAL A 152 7.86 -9.03 12.44
N GLU A 153 8.60 -8.66 11.40
CA GLU A 153 9.47 -7.47 11.39
C GLU A 153 8.71 -6.14 11.57
N GLN A 154 7.42 -6.10 11.23
CA GLN A 154 6.53 -4.96 11.43
C GLN A 154 5.76 -5.01 12.76
N GLY A 155 5.96 -6.05 13.58
CA GLY A 155 5.25 -6.23 14.84
C GLY A 155 3.76 -6.56 14.66
N ILE A 156 3.37 -7.15 13.53
CA ILE A 156 2.00 -7.56 13.27
C ILE A 156 1.74 -8.90 13.98
N GLU A 157 0.87 -8.86 14.99
CA GLU A 157 0.42 -10.06 15.72
C GLU A 157 -1.04 -10.36 15.38
N PHE A 158 -1.32 -11.52 14.78
CA PHE A 158 -2.67 -11.91 14.32
C PHE A 158 -3.74 -12.00 15.42
N LYS A 159 -3.36 -12.12 16.69
CA LYS A 159 -4.30 -12.29 17.81
C LYS A 159 -4.57 -11.02 18.63
N LYS A 160 -3.72 -10.01 18.57
CA LYS A 160 -3.80 -8.83 19.46
C LYS A 160 -4.35 -7.57 18.79
N ASN A 161 -4.27 -7.44 17.48
CA ASN A 161 -4.46 -6.17 16.81
C ASN A 161 -5.89 -5.98 16.28
N ARG A 162 -6.90 -5.92 17.19
CA ARG A 162 -8.26 -5.45 16.82
C ARG A 162 -8.33 -3.97 16.43
N GLU A 163 -7.26 -3.20 16.71
CA GLU A 163 -7.15 -1.76 16.39
C GLU A 163 -6.40 -1.49 15.08
N ASN A 164 -5.83 -2.52 14.47
CA ASN A 164 -5.13 -2.41 13.19
C ASN A 164 -6.12 -2.58 12.02
N ILE A 165 -5.66 -2.11 10.87
CA ILE A 165 -6.37 -2.33 9.61
C ILE A 165 -6.68 -3.83 9.40
N CYS A 166 -7.85 -4.13 8.85
CA CYS A 166 -8.18 -5.48 8.41
C CYS A 166 -7.27 -5.88 7.25
N LEU A 167 -6.52 -6.97 7.40
CA LEU A 167 -5.63 -7.51 6.38
C LEU A 167 -6.22 -8.79 5.79
N GLY A 168 -6.42 -8.78 4.47
CA GLY A 168 -6.69 -9.96 3.66
C GLY A 168 -5.40 -10.47 3.01
N ILE A 169 -5.34 -11.77 2.73
CA ILE A 169 -4.25 -12.41 1.99
C ILE A 169 -4.84 -13.14 0.80
N ASN A 170 -4.37 -12.74 -0.37
CA ASN A 170 -4.75 -13.34 -1.65
C ASN A 170 -3.79 -14.47 -2.04
#